data_c5162db344ef75b46784e960c4277e6f
#
_entry.id   c5162db344ef75b46784e960c4277e6f
#
_cell.length_a   1.000
_cell.length_b   1.000
_cell.length_c   1.000
_cell.angle_alpha   90.00
_cell.angle_beta   90.00
_cell.angle_gamma   90.00
#
_symmetry.space_group_name_H-M   'P 1'
#
loop_
_entity.id
_entity.type
_entity.pdbx_description
1 polymer ?
#
loop_
_entity_poly.entity_id
_entity_poly.type
_entity_poly.pdbx_seq_one_letter_code
_entity_poly.pdbx_strand_id
1 'polypeptide(L)'
;MSSNVNGCLAFWAGAETAKTNEKAKAFHNMGGRFVRKVRQIQNLVSPYKLVSLARTEESLAVRFKSAIGSIIAAAFVALAFLSLAGAQTLPKTMKAIVAHEYGGPEVLKYEEMPVPEPKENEILVRVIASGVNPADPLILNGKYAKEFGTHLPLILGYDMAGVVVKTGAKVTKLKVGDPVYAYLLWGGAWAEYCISNEGESAIKPKSLSFTDAASVPLAALTASQALIDIGKIHAGQTALIHGGSGGVGSFAIQIAKARGAHVIATASTANQDLLKQLGADVAIDYTKQKFEEIEHDVDLVLDPVGRDTLARSYGVVKKGGMVITIVSRCDETELKEHEIRGASLSSHPNAAELTEITKVIEAGKIKPVVSQVLPLTDAAKADAQAATHHTRGKIVLKIADEPKG
;
A
#
# COMPACT_ATOMS: atom_id res chain seq x y z
N MET A 1 -23.34 11.37 -17.45
CA MET A 1 -23.96 10.19 -18.09
C MET A 1 -23.62 8.99 -17.25
N SER A 2 -24.61 8.55 -16.48
CA SER A 2 -24.54 7.41 -15.59
C SER A 2 -24.93 6.16 -16.37
N SER A 3 -24.18 5.09 -16.27
CA SER A 3 -24.71 3.72 -16.27
C SER A 3 -23.58 2.67 -16.30
N ASN A 4 -23.79 1.64 -15.50
CA ASN A 4 -23.13 0.34 -15.44
C ASN A 4 -21.99 0.13 -14.44
N VAL A 5 -22.39 0.00 -13.16
CA VAL A 5 -21.64 -0.75 -12.12
C VAL A 5 -22.62 -1.68 -11.36
N ASN A 6 -23.39 -2.51 -12.05
CA ASN A 6 -24.30 -3.49 -11.42
C ASN A 6 -24.21 -4.87 -12.09
N GLY A 7 -23.02 -5.46 -12.15
CA GLY A 7 -22.87 -6.77 -12.78
C GLY A 7 -22.10 -7.84 -11.98
N CYS A 8 -21.54 -7.53 -10.81
CA CYS A 8 -20.63 -8.47 -10.12
C CYS A 8 -20.99 -8.84 -8.68
N LEU A 9 -22.12 -8.40 -8.14
CA LEU A 9 -22.52 -8.65 -6.73
C LEU A 9 -23.52 -9.80 -6.54
N ALA A 10 -23.97 -10.48 -7.60
CA ALA A 10 -25.02 -11.50 -7.51
C ALA A 10 -24.54 -12.95 -7.27
N PHE A 11 -23.23 -13.23 -7.26
CA PHE A 11 -22.72 -14.62 -7.17
C PHE A 11 -22.21 -15.06 -5.80
N TRP A 12 -22.16 -14.16 -4.80
CA TRP A 12 -21.63 -14.50 -3.46
C TRP A 12 -22.66 -14.57 -2.33
N ALA A 13 -23.89 -14.14 -2.55
CA ALA A 13 -24.92 -14.14 -1.51
C ALA A 13 -25.64 -15.51 -1.32
N GLY A 14 -25.40 -16.49 -2.18
CA GLY A 14 -26.10 -17.79 -2.15
C GLY A 14 -25.50 -18.85 -1.23
N ALA A 15 -24.24 -18.71 -0.80
CA ALA A 15 -23.52 -19.80 -0.10
C ALA A 15 -23.55 -19.71 1.44
N GLU A 16 -23.84 -18.56 2.01
CA GLU A 16 -23.87 -18.39 3.48
C GLU A 16 -25.23 -18.70 4.13
N THR A 17 -26.33 -18.57 3.41
CA THR A 17 -27.68 -18.86 3.92
C THR A 17 -27.99 -20.34 4.08
N ALA A 18 -27.28 -21.23 3.37
CA ALA A 18 -27.49 -22.67 3.48
C ALA A 18 -26.87 -23.28 4.76
N LYS A 19 -25.73 -22.75 5.23
CA LYS A 19 -25.06 -23.28 6.44
C LYS A 19 -25.71 -22.87 7.77
N THR A 20 -26.44 -21.75 7.80
CA THR A 20 -27.16 -21.30 8.99
C THR A 20 -28.45 -22.08 9.22
N ASN A 21 -29.11 -22.54 8.18
CA ASN A 21 -30.33 -23.32 8.30
C ASN A 21 -30.14 -24.78 8.77
N GLU A 22 -29.01 -25.40 8.48
CA GLU A 22 -28.69 -26.77 9.00
C GLU A 22 -28.36 -26.75 10.50
N LYS A 23 -27.64 -25.73 10.99
CA LYS A 23 -27.34 -25.59 12.42
C LYS A 23 -28.57 -25.31 13.27
N ALA A 24 -29.54 -24.53 12.74
CA ALA A 24 -30.82 -24.26 13.41
C ALA A 24 -31.70 -25.51 13.51
N LYS A 25 -31.75 -26.38 12.49
CA LYS A 25 -32.45 -27.66 12.53
C LYS A 25 -31.85 -28.67 13.48
N ALA A 26 -30.54 -28.68 13.64
CA ALA A 26 -29.85 -29.56 14.62
C ALA A 26 -30.17 -29.17 16.07
N PHE A 27 -30.29 -27.88 16.38
CA PHE A 27 -30.65 -27.40 17.71
C PHE A 27 -32.10 -27.68 18.08
N HIS A 28 -33.03 -27.62 17.12
CA HIS A 28 -34.44 -27.91 17.38
C HIS A 28 -34.70 -29.42 17.64
N ASN A 29 -33.93 -30.31 17.00
CA ASN A 29 -34.05 -31.77 17.21
C ASN A 29 -33.43 -32.24 18.54
N MET A 30 -32.41 -31.55 19.09
CA MET A 30 -31.88 -31.86 20.42
C MET A 30 -32.81 -31.45 21.56
N GLY A 31 -33.48 -30.31 21.47
CA GLY A 31 -34.52 -29.87 22.41
C GLY A 31 -35.69 -30.83 22.53
N GLY A 32 -36.16 -31.37 21.41
CA GLY A 32 -37.30 -32.32 21.38
C GLY A 32 -37.00 -33.71 21.99
N ARG A 33 -35.75 -34.16 22.01
CA ARG A 33 -35.32 -35.42 22.67
C ARG A 33 -35.13 -35.26 24.18
N PHE A 34 -34.69 -34.09 24.62
CA PHE A 34 -34.51 -33.79 26.04
C PHE A 34 -35.86 -33.67 26.77
N VAL A 35 -36.85 -33.02 26.21
CA VAL A 35 -38.21 -32.88 26.79
C VAL A 35 -38.93 -34.24 26.88
N ARG A 36 -38.76 -35.16 25.92
CA ARG A 36 -39.34 -36.53 26.02
C ARG A 36 -38.69 -37.38 27.11
N LYS A 37 -37.40 -37.28 27.34
CA LYS A 37 -36.71 -38.02 28.42
C LYS A 37 -37.09 -37.52 29.82
N VAL A 38 -37.32 -36.21 29.99
CA VAL A 38 -37.77 -35.62 31.25
C VAL A 38 -39.18 -36.08 31.62
N ARG A 39 -40.13 -36.21 30.66
CA ARG A 39 -41.49 -36.73 30.89
C ARG A 39 -41.51 -38.22 31.29
N GLN A 40 -40.56 -39.02 30.87
CA GLN A 40 -40.46 -40.44 31.24
C GLN A 40 -39.98 -40.65 32.68
N ILE A 41 -39.25 -39.70 33.24
CA ILE A 41 -38.70 -39.77 34.61
C ILE A 41 -39.76 -39.30 35.63
N GLN A 42 -40.70 -38.42 35.25
CA GLN A 42 -41.73 -37.93 36.15
C GLN A 42 -42.75 -38.97 36.61
N ASN A 43 -42.86 -40.09 35.88
CA ASN A 43 -43.84 -41.15 36.19
C ASN A 43 -43.34 -42.23 37.15
N LEU A 44 -42.12 -42.11 37.67
CA LEU A 44 -41.44 -43.15 38.47
C LEU A 44 -41.12 -42.78 39.94
N VAL A 45 -41.56 -41.57 40.41
CA VAL A 45 -41.15 -41.12 41.76
C VAL A 45 -42.40 -40.74 42.59
N SER A 46 -42.50 -41.37 43.77
CA SER A 46 -43.56 -41.13 44.79
C SER A 46 -43.59 -39.68 45.25
N PRO A 47 -44.82 -39.10 45.53
CA PRO A 47 -45.02 -37.64 45.83
C PRO A 47 -44.24 -37.12 47.07
N TYR A 48 -43.86 -38.00 47.98
CA TYR A 48 -43.14 -37.58 49.20
C TYR A 48 -41.61 -37.36 48.99
N LYS A 49 -41.03 -37.85 47.90
CA LYS A 49 -39.62 -37.57 47.52
C LYS A 49 -39.44 -36.27 46.71
N LEU A 50 -40.54 -35.76 46.13
CA LEU A 50 -40.51 -34.55 45.28
C LEU A 50 -40.33 -33.28 46.08
N VAL A 51 -40.81 -33.20 47.35
CA VAL A 51 -40.70 -31.96 48.18
C VAL A 51 -39.28 -31.76 48.73
N SER A 52 -38.52 -32.83 48.98
CA SER A 52 -37.12 -32.68 49.41
C SER A 52 -36.14 -32.40 48.26
N LEU A 53 -36.47 -32.90 47.07
CA LEU A 53 -35.71 -32.60 45.83
C LEU A 53 -35.96 -31.16 45.33
N ALA A 54 -37.19 -30.63 45.45
CA ALA A 54 -37.50 -29.27 45.05
C ALA A 54 -36.72 -28.21 45.85
N ARG A 55 -36.53 -28.41 47.17
CA ARG A 55 -35.72 -27.50 48.00
C ARG A 55 -34.22 -27.53 47.69
N THR A 56 -33.72 -28.68 47.26
CA THR A 56 -32.33 -28.81 46.80
C THR A 56 -32.13 -28.25 45.40
N GLU A 57 -33.11 -28.38 44.51
CA GLU A 57 -33.03 -27.81 43.12
C GLU A 57 -33.11 -26.29 43.17
N GLU A 58 -33.96 -25.67 44.02
CA GLU A 58 -34.01 -24.18 44.16
C GLU A 58 -32.64 -23.65 44.68
N SER A 59 -32.05 -24.31 45.66
CA SER A 59 -30.75 -23.87 46.17
C SER A 59 -29.60 -24.12 45.16
N LEU A 60 -29.68 -25.16 44.35
CA LEU A 60 -28.74 -25.41 43.25
C LEU A 60 -28.93 -24.40 42.12
N ALA A 61 -30.17 -24.08 41.75
CA ALA A 61 -30.49 -23.12 40.68
C ALA A 61 -30.05 -21.69 41.08
N VAL A 62 -30.20 -21.30 42.32
CA VAL A 62 -29.70 -19.99 42.84
C VAL A 62 -28.16 -19.96 42.83
N ARG A 63 -27.49 -21.04 43.26
CA ARG A 63 -26.02 -21.13 43.24
C ARG A 63 -25.49 -21.17 41.80
N PHE A 64 -26.20 -21.84 40.88
CA PHE A 64 -25.81 -21.86 39.46
C PHE A 64 -26.00 -20.50 38.79
N LYS A 65 -27.11 -19.79 39.07
CA LYS A 65 -27.32 -18.42 38.56
C LYS A 65 -26.27 -17.46 39.11
N SER A 66 -25.91 -17.57 40.42
CA SER A 66 -24.87 -16.78 41.02
C SER A 66 -23.47 -17.08 40.43
N ALA A 67 -23.16 -18.35 40.20
CA ALA A 67 -21.88 -18.75 39.60
C ALA A 67 -21.78 -18.26 38.15
N ILE A 68 -22.84 -18.39 37.34
CA ILE A 68 -22.87 -17.89 35.94
C ILE A 68 -22.76 -16.36 35.91
N GLY A 69 -23.46 -15.66 36.82
CA GLY A 69 -23.33 -14.21 36.96
C GLY A 69 -21.91 -13.78 37.30
N SER A 70 -21.25 -14.51 38.22
CA SER A 70 -19.85 -14.23 38.57
C SER A 70 -18.87 -14.50 37.44
N ILE A 71 -19.08 -15.57 36.66
CA ILE A 71 -18.25 -15.90 35.49
C ILE A 71 -18.43 -14.85 34.38
N ILE A 72 -19.66 -14.40 34.11
CA ILE A 72 -19.94 -13.34 33.14
C ILE A 72 -19.32 -12.02 33.61
N ALA A 73 -19.46 -11.67 34.88
CA ALA A 73 -18.82 -10.47 35.41
C ALA A 73 -17.30 -10.53 35.36
N ALA A 74 -16.70 -11.68 35.68
CA ALA A 74 -15.26 -11.90 35.56
C ALA A 74 -14.79 -11.85 34.11
N ALA A 75 -15.59 -12.39 33.16
CA ALA A 75 -15.29 -12.31 31.73
C ALA A 75 -15.38 -10.87 31.20
N PHE A 76 -16.39 -10.07 31.65
CA PHE A 76 -16.48 -8.66 31.33
C PHE A 76 -15.34 -7.83 31.92
N VAL A 77 -14.93 -8.11 33.15
CA VAL A 77 -13.78 -7.48 33.79
C VAL A 77 -12.49 -7.89 33.07
N ALA A 78 -12.31 -9.15 32.71
CA ALA A 78 -11.16 -9.61 31.93
C ALA A 78 -11.12 -9.00 30.51
N LEU A 79 -12.27 -8.89 29.82
CA LEU A 79 -12.36 -8.18 28.53
C LEU A 79 -12.03 -6.68 28.68
N ALA A 80 -12.49 -6.04 29.75
CA ALA A 80 -12.18 -4.63 30.03
C ALA A 80 -10.68 -4.45 30.33
N PHE A 81 -10.06 -5.37 31.09
CA PHE A 81 -8.61 -5.35 31.31
C PHE A 81 -7.80 -5.67 30.06
N LEU A 82 -8.26 -6.56 29.16
CA LEU A 82 -7.62 -6.78 27.86
C LEU A 82 -7.71 -5.52 26.98
N SER A 83 -8.81 -4.77 27.06
CA SER A 83 -8.97 -3.51 26.30
C SER A 83 -8.08 -2.39 26.86
N LEU A 84 -7.77 -2.38 28.15
CA LEU A 84 -6.85 -1.39 28.76
C LEU A 84 -5.37 -1.77 28.58
N ALA A 85 -5.03 -3.05 28.44
CA ALA A 85 -3.64 -3.50 28.30
C ALA A 85 -3.01 -3.18 26.93
N GLY A 86 -3.79 -2.68 25.97
CA GLY A 86 -3.34 -2.36 24.62
C GLY A 86 -3.22 -0.88 24.27
N ALA A 87 -3.62 0.03 25.12
CA ALA A 87 -3.44 1.46 24.88
C ALA A 87 -2.00 1.87 25.22
N GLN A 88 -1.05 1.59 24.32
CA GLN A 88 0.26 2.23 24.37
C GLN A 88 0.01 3.74 24.32
N THR A 89 0.35 4.45 25.42
CA THR A 89 0.34 5.91 25.41
C THR A 89 1.34 6.38 24.36
N LEU A 90 0.83 7.07 23.34
CA LEU A 90 1.69 7.65 22.31
C LEU A 90 2.67 8.65 22.96
N PRO A 91 3.92 8.69 22.53
CA PRO A 91 4.86 9.70 22.98
C PRO A 91 4.36 11.10 22.57
N LYS A 92 4.75 12.14 23.31
CA LYS A 92 4.42 13.52 22.94
C LYS A 92 5.29 14.04 21.82
N THR A 93 6.50 13.52 21.70
CA THR A 93 7.52 13.91 20.71
C THR A 93 8.04 12.69 19.98
N MET A 94 8.61 12.90 18.80
CA MET A 94 9.17 11.91 17.90
C MET A 94 10.49 12.42 17.31
N LYS A 95 11.33 11.52 16.85
CA LYS A 95 12.49 11.87 16.02
C LYS A 95 12.08 11.97 14.55
N ALA A 96 12.60 12.99 13.87
CA ALA A 96 12.35 13.28 12.46
C ALA A 96 13.57 13.90 11.78
N ILE A 97 13.61 13.80 10.45
CA ILE A 97 14.52 14.58 9.60
C ILE A 97 13.78 15.82 9.12
N VAL A 98 14.25 16.98 9.53
CA VAL A 98 13.58 18.27 9.32
C VAL A 98 14.48 19.21 8.54
N ALA A 99 13.88 19.93 7.58
CA ALA A 99 14.50 21.06 6.91
C ALA A 99 13.82 22.37 7.38
N HIS A 100 14.59 23.31 7.91
CA HIS A 100 14.10 24.64 8.32
C HIS A 100 14.29 25.70 7.24
N GLU A 101 15.03 25.37 6.19
CA GLU A 101 15.28 26.17 5.01
C GLU A 101 15.36 25.27 3.78
N TYR A 102 15.14 25.83 2.60
CA TYR A 102 15.37 25.12 1.34
C TYR A 102 16.86 25.09 1.02
N GLY A 103 17.34 23.97 0.47
CA GLY A 103 18.76 23.78 0.15
C GLY A 103 19.04 22.39 -0.39
N GLY A 104 20.28 21.97 -0.23
CA GLY A 104 20.70 20.58 -0.51
C GLY A 104 20.57 19.68 0.72
N PRO A 105 21.10 18.46 0.66
CA PRO A 105 21.04 17.51 1.77
C PRO A 105 21.62 18.01 3.10
N GLU A 106 22.48 19.02 3.06
CA GLU A 106 23.14 19.64 4.23
C GLU A 106 22.18 20.39 5.15
N VAL A 107 20.99 20.79 4.68
CA VAL A 107 19.98 21.47 5.49
C VAL A 107 19.13 20.50 6.33
N LEU A 108 19.21 19.20 6.06
CA LEU A 108 18.48 18.16 6.75
C LEU A 108 19.04 17.92 8.17
N LYS A 109 18.18 18.03 9.19
CA LYS A 109 18.54 17.87 10.61
C LYS A 109 17.74 16.76 11.25
N TYR A 110 18.43 15.90 12.00
CA TYR A 110 17.76 14.88 12.83
C TYR A 110 17.46 15.48 14.19
N GLU A 111 16.18 15.75 14.46
CA GLU A 111 15.76 16.46 15.66
C GLU A 111 14.45 15.92 16.24
N GLU A 112 14.03 16.49 17.36
CA GLU A 112 12.80 16.12 18.03
C GLU A 112 11.66 17.04 17.62
N MET A 113 10.53 16.45 17.21
CA MET A 113 9.32 17.14 16.77
C MET A 113 8.12 16.64 17.57
N PRO A 114 7.05 17.44 17.73
CA PRO A 114 5.78 16.95 18.26
C PRO A 114 5.22 15.82 17.39
N VAL A 115 4.64 14.79 18.04
CA VAL A 115 3.85 13.78 17.31
C VAL A 115 2.58 14.45 16.80
N PRO A 116 2.26 14.35 15.49
CA PRO A 116 1.08 15.00 14.94
C PRO A 116 -0.23 14.30 15.36
N GLU A 117 -1.33 15.06 15.40
CA GLU A 117 -2.66 14.54 15.68
C GLU A 117 -3.44 14.34 14.39
N PRO A 118 -4.04 13.14 14.17
CA PRO A 118 -4.82 12.89 12.97
C PRO A 118 -6.16 13.63 12.99
N LYS A 119 -6.52 14.25 11.86
CA LYS A 119 -7.85 14.80 11.62
C LYS A 119 -8.88 13.70 11.39
N GLU A 120 -10.14 14.09 11.16
CA GLU A 120 -11.26 13.16 11.09
C GLU A 120 -11.11 12.00 10.08
N ASN A 121 -10.50 12.24 8.89
CA ASN A 121 -10.28 11.25 7.84
C ASN A 121 -8.84 10.72 7.78
N GLU A 122 -8.02 11.06 8.77
CA GLU A 122 -6.61 10.73 8.79
C GLU A 122 -6.29 9.63 9.79
N ILE A 123 -5.20 8.95 9.54
CA ILE A 123 -4.60 7.97 10.45
C ILE A 123 -3.23 8.47 10.89
N LEU A 124 -2.86 8.18 12.12
CA LEU A 124 -1.49 8.30 12.60
C LEU A 124 -0.81 6.95 12.47
N VAL A 125 0.30 6.92 11.77
CA VAL A 125 1.08 5.71 11.51
C VAL A 125 2.41 5.79 12.24
N ARG A 126 2.76 4.75 13.00
CA ARG A 126 4.13 4.52 13.43
C ARG A 126 4.92 3.98 12.24
N VAL A 127 5.81 4.78 11.72
CA VAL A 127 6.59 4.47 10.52
C VAL A 127 7.67 3.44 10.85
N ILE A 128 7.74 2.39 10.05
CA ILE A 128 8.80 1.37 10.14
C ILE A 128 9.87 1.63 9.09
N ALA A 129 9.43 2.02 7.89
CA ALA A 129 10.32 2.34 6.78
C ALA A 129 9.70 3.38 5.85
N SER A 130 10.55 4.15 5.17
CA SER A 130 10.16 5.14 4.15
C SER A 130 11.03 4.98 2.90
N GLY A 131 10.39 4.96 1.73
CA GLY A 131 11.10 4.97 0.45
C GLY A 131 11.59 6.36 0.09
N VAL A 132 12.78 6.43 -0.52
CA VAL A 132 13.37 7.66 -1.03
C VAL A 132 13.08 7.80 -2.52
N ASN A 133 12.74 9.00 -2.95
CA ASN A 133 12.33 9.30 -4.32
C ASN A 133 13.13 10.46 -4.91
N PRO A 134 13.31 10.54 -6.24
CA PRO A 134 13.88 11.73 -6.88
C PRO A 134 13.10 13.02 -6.63
N ALA A 135 11.85 12.92 -6.19
CA ALA A 135 11.04 14.07 -5.78
C ALA A 135 11.56 14.73 -4.47
N ASP A 136 12.13 13.94 -3.55
CA ASP A 136 12.60 14.45 -2.26
C ASP A 136 13.63 15.58 -2.44
N PRO A 137 14.78 15.39 -3.15
CA PRO A 137 15.73 16.48 -3.38
C PRO A 137 15.16 17.61 -4.25
N LEU A 138 14.21 17.34 -5.16
CA LEU A 138 13.58 18.40 -5.97
C LEU A 138 12.71 19.31 -5.13
N ILE A 139 12.08 18.79 -4.10
CA ILE A 139 11.26 19.56 -3.17
C ILE A 139 12.15 20.26 -2.13
N LEU A 140 13.17 19.56 -1.61
CA LEU A 140 14.11 20.10 -0.64
C LEU A 140 14.82 21.38 -1.15
N ASN A 141 15.19 21.42 -2.43
CA ASN A 141 15.87 22.59 -2.99
C ASN A 141 14.96 23.82 -3.18
N GLY A 142 13.66 23.70 -2.92
CA GLY A 142 12.68 24.80 -2.98
C GLY A 142 12.24 25.22 -4.39
N LYS A 143 12.84 24.70 -5.46
CA LYS A 143 12.49 25.08 -6.84
C LYS A 143 11.01 24.84 -7.16
N TYR A 144 10.44 23.81 -6.59
CA TYR A 144 9.05 23.40 -6.77
C TYR A 144 8.17 23.64 -5.53
N ALA A 145 8.67 24.38 -4.52
CA ALA A 145 7.96 24.62 -3.27
C ALA A 145 6.57 25.20 -3.45
N LYS A 146 6.44 26.20 -4.35
CA LYS A 146 5.16 26.81 -4.66
C LYS A 146 4.20 25.86 -5.39
N GLU A 147 4.73 25.06 -6.31
CA GLU A 147 3.95 24.11 -7.13
C GLU A 147 3.41 22.97 -6.26
N PHE A 148 4.22 22.43 -5.37
CA PHE A 148 3.84 21.37 -4.44
C PHE A 148 3.23 21.89 -3.12
N GLY A 149 3.09 23.22 -2.95
CA GLY A 149 2.51 23.81 -1.74
C GLY A 149 3.24 23.45 -0.45
N THR A 150 4.56 23.27 -0.53
CA THR A 150 5.37 22.90 0.65
C THR A 150 5.69 24.11 1.52
N HIS A 151 5.73 23.89 2.83
CA HIS A 151 5.99 24.93 3.83
C HIS A 151 7.08 24.46 4.79
N LEU A 152 7.91 25.39 5.25
CA LEU A 152 8.92 25.15 6.27
C LEU A 152 8.33 25.34 7.68
N PRO A 153 8.73 24.55 8.68
CA PRO A 153 9.68 23.43 8.57
C PRO A 153 9.07 22.24 7.80
N LEU A 154 9.92 21.55 7.02
CA LEU A 154 9.51 20.47 6.12
C LEU A 154 10.09 19.13 6.58
N ILE A 155 9.26 18.10 6.64
CA ILE A 155 9.66 16.69 6.77
C ILE A 155 9.36 16.01 5.43
N LEU A 156 10.41 15.48 4.79
CA LEU A 156 10.30 14.76 3.51
C LEU A 156 9.79 13.32 3.70
N GLY A 157 9.81 12.54 2.62
CA GLY A 157 9.39 11.14 2.59
C GLY A 157 7.96 10.97 2.12
N TYR A 158 7.81 10.58 0.87
CA TYR A 158 6.51 10.43 0.20
C TYR A 158 6.04 8.98 0.14
N ASP A 159 6.91 8.02 0.40
CA ASP A 159 6.58 6.60 0.57
C ASP A 159 6.65 6.23 2.04
N MET A 160 5.65 5.52 2.54
CA MET A 160 5.60 5.06 3.92
C MET A 160 5.14 3.60 4.00
N ALA A 161 5.75 2.84 4.94
CA ALA A 161 5.19 1.58 5.44
C ALA A 161 5.31 1.56 6.97
N GLY A 162 4.22 1.21 7.65
CA GLY A 162 4.15 1.27 9.09
C GLY A 162 2.88 0.64 9.65
N VAL A 163 2.61 0.93 10.93
CA VAL A 163 1.45 0.39 11.65
C VAL A 163 0.57 1.54 12.12
N VAL A 164 -0.73 1.44 11.89
CA VAL A 164 -1.70 2.42 12.37
C VAL A 164 -1.73 2.40 13.89
N VAL A 165 -1.53 3.56 14.53
CA VAL A 165 -1.55 3.71 16.01
C VAL A 165 -2.70 4.57 16.51
N LYS A 166 -3.32 5.37 15.63
CA LYS A 166 -4.50 6.18 15.94
C LYS A 166 -5.30 6.45 14.66
N THR A 167 -6.62 6.55 14.78
CA THR A 167 -7.52 6.85 13.66
C THR A 167 -8.38 8.05 13.99
N GLY A 168 -8.66 8.88 13.00
CA GLY A 168 -9.68 9.93 13.09
C GLY A 168 -11.09 9.35 13.09
N ALA A 169 -12.05 10.16 13.52
CA ALA A 169 -13.43 9.72 13.79
C ALA A 169 -14.22 9.26 12.57
N LYS A 170 -13.79 9.65 11.34
CA LYS A 170 -14.44 9.27 10.07
C LYS A 170 -13.69 8.19 9.31
N VAL A 171 -12.59 7.66 9.84
CA VAL A 171 -11.87 6.53 9.27
C VAL A 171 -12.70 5.26 9.46
N THR A 172 -12.93 4.53 8.37
CA THR A 172 -13.84 3.37 8.37
C THR A 172 -13.23 2.08 7.82
N LYS A 173 -12.18 2.19 7.01
CA LYS A 173 -11.54 1.06 6.31
C LYS A 173 -10.30 0.53 7.01
N LEU A 174 -9.69 1.37 7.85
CA LEU A 174 -8.45 1.07 8.56
C LEU A 174 -8.68 1.18 10.07
N LYS A 175 -7.93 0.40 10.86
CA LYS A 175 -8.00 0.39 12.32
C LYS A 175 -6.62 0.36 12.95
N VAL A 176 -6.55 0.71 14.22
CA VAL A 176 -5.33 0.59 15.03
C VAL A 176 -4.80 -0.85 14.98
N GLY A 177 -3.51 -0.99 14.74
CA GLY A 177 -2.81 -2.27 14.57
C GLY A 177 -2.70 -2.73 13.11
N ASP A 178 -3.40 -2.12 12.17
CA ASP A 178 -3.28 -2.50 10.75
C ASP A 178 -1.88 -2.16 10.20
N PRO A 179 -1.20 -3.11 9.54
CA PRO A 179 0.00 -2.82 8.79
C PRO A 179 -0.39 -2.17 7.46
N VAL A 180 0.10 -0.95 7.23
CA VAL A 180 -0.26 -0.14 6.05
C VAL A 180 0.96 0.32 5.29
N TYR A 181 0.75 0.70 4.04
CA TYR A 181 1.70 1.41 3.23
C TYR A 181 0.98 2.46 2.37
N ALA A 182 1.66 3.54 2.02
CA ALA A 182 1.03 4.68 1.36
C ALA A 182 2.03 5.51 0.53
N TYR A 183 1.50 6.15 -0.51
CA TYR A 183 2.08 7.34 -1.10
C TYR A 183 1.44 8.56 -0.43
N LEU A 184 2.21 9.34 0.30
CA LEU A 184 1.77 10.52 1.04
C LEU A 184 1.83 11.76 0.15
N LEU A 185 0.69 12.41 -0.09
CA LEU A 185 0.65 13.61 -0.95
C LEU A 185 1.54 14.74 -0.43
N TRP A 186 1.65 14.88 0.89
CA TRP A 186 2.38 15.98 1.54
C TRP A 186 3.68 15.57 2.22
N GLY A 187 4.13 14.33 2.00
CA GLY A 187 5.32 13.80 2.66
C GLY A 187 5.12 13.54 4.14
N GLY A 188 6.22 13.60 4.91
CA GLY A 188 6.22 13.43 6.37
C GLY A 188 6.71 12.08 6.87
N ALA A 189 7.09 11.15 5.99
CA ALA A 189 7.49 9.81 6.40
C ALA A 189 8.94 9.69 6.87
N TRP A 190 9.77 10.74 6.77
CA TRP A 190 11.11 10.70 7.36
C TRP A 190 11.06 11.06 8.86
N ALA A 191 10.16 10.39 9.58
CA ALA A 191 9.90 10.56 11.00
C ALA A 191 9.37 9.25 11.61
N GLU A 192 9.44 9.14 12.94
CA GLU A 192 8.92 7.95 13.65
C GLU A 192 7.39 7.81 13.55
N TYR A 193 6.68 8.92 13.35
CA TYR A 193 5.24 8.94 13.12
C TYR A 193 4.91 9.90 11.99
N CYS A 194 3.90 9.56 11.19
CA CYS A 194 3.39 10.44 10.15
C CYS A 194 1.86 10.36 10.07
N ILE A 195 1.27 11.40 9.47
CA ILE A 195 -0.15 11.40 9.10
C ILE A 195 -0.27 10.85 7.67
N SER A 196 -1.29 10.04 7.45
CA SER A 196 -1.76 9.66 6.13
C SER A 196 -3.27 9.77 6.06
N ASN A 197 -3.81 10.10 4.90
CA ASN A 197 -5.24 10.04 4.66
C ASN A 197 -5.67 8.59 4.38
N GLU A 198 -6.87 8.19 4.82
CA GLU A 198 -7.40 6.86 4.52
C GLU A 198 -7.45 6.57 3.02
N GLY A 199 -7.69 7.61 2.19
CA GLY A 199 -7.69 7.51 0.72
C GLY A 199 -6.33 7.31 0.07
N GLU A 200 -5.24 7.47 0.81
CA GLU A 200 -3.85 7.29 0.36
C GLU A 200 -3.27 5.94 0.78
N SER A 201 -3.82 5.33 1.83
CA SER A 201 -3.28 4.17 2.52
C SER A 201 -3.98 2.87 2.14
N ALA A 202 -3.22 1.82 1.95
CA ALA A 202 -3.71 0.45 1.79
C ALA A 202 -3.08 -0.50 2.80
N ILE A 203 -3.70 -1.65 3.02
CA ILE A 203 -3.09 -2.72 3.80
C ILE A 203 -1.83 -3.21 3.09
N LYS A 204 -0.73 -3.25 3.83
CA LYS A 204 0.56 -3.72 3.34
C LYS A 204 0.46 -5.18 2.85
N PRO A 205 1.08 -5.53 1.70
CA PRO A 205 1.21 -6.93 1.30
C PRO A 205 1.83 -7.77 2.42
N LYS A 206 1.22 -8.91 2.75
CA LYS A 206 1.72 -9.82 3.80
C LYS A 206 3.04 -10.45 3.40
N SER A 207 3.24 -10.69 2.11
CA SER A 207 4.45 -11.28 1.53
C SER A 207 5.67 -10.36 1.57
N LEU A 208 5.50 -9.07 1.84
CA LEU A 208 6.60 -8.10 1.92
C LEU A 208 6.95 -7.75 3.36
N SER A 209 8.25 -7.55 3.62
CA SER A 209 8.74 -6.82 4.79
C SER A 209 8.23 -5.37 4.75
N PHE A 210 8.30 -4.63 5.86
CA PHE A 210 7.99 -3.20 5.83
C PHE A 210 8.98 -2.41 4.97
N THR A 211 10.23 -2.82 4.96
CA THR A 211 11.27 -2.22 4.13
C THR A 211 10.97 -2.37 2.65
N ASP A 212 10.60 -3.58 2.20
CA ASP A 212 10.22 -3.79 0.81
C ASP A 212 8.91 -3.06 0.47
N ALA A 213 7.94 -3.09 1.37
CA ALA A 213 6.66 -2.41 1.16
C ALA A 213 6.81 -0.88 1.03
N ALA A 214 7.70 -0.25 1.80
CA ALA A 214 7.98 1.18 1.70
C ALA A 214 8.59 1.60 0.35
N SER A 215 9.12 0.66 -0.43
CA SER A 215 9.69 0.94 -1.75
C SER A 215 8.66 0.98 -2.88
N VAL A 216 7.40 0.63 -2.58
CA VAL A 216 6.36 0.35 -3.59
C VAL A 216 5.52 1.57 -3.96
N PRO A 217 4.90 2.32 -3.01
CA PRO A 217 3.70 3.10 -3.30
C PRO A 217 3.85 4.12 -4.44
N LEU A 218 4.72 5.12 -4.31
CA LEU A 218 4.89 6.16 -5.31
C LEU A 218 5.32 5.58 -6.66
N ALA A 219 6.33 4.71 -6.65
CA ALA A 219 6.90 4.19 -7.88
C ALA A 219 5.94 3.25 -8.63
N ALA A 220 5.25 2.36 -7.90
CA ALA A 220 4.31 1.44 -8.51
C ALA A 220 3.01 2.12 -8.94
N LEU A 221 2.50 3.10 -8.17
CA LEU A 221 1.36 3.94 -8.59
C LEU A 221 1.70 4.73 -9.84
N THR A 222 2.88 5.36 -9.91
CA THR A 222 3.32 6.07 -11.11
C THR A 222 3.35 5.16 -12.32
N ALA A 223 3.94 3.96 -12.20
CA ALA A 223 3.99 2.98 -13.28
C ALA A 223 2.58 2.48 -13.67
N SER A 224 1.70 2.23 -12.69
CA SER A 224 0.33 1.79 -12.91
C SER A 224 -0.50 2.86 -13.62
N GLN A 225 -0.50 4.10 -13.10
CA GLN A 225 -1.22 5.22 -13.70
C GLN A 225 -0.74 5.52 -15.13
N ALA A 226 0.59 5.46 -15.37
CA ALA A 226 1.14 5.62 -16.71
C ALA A 226 0.65 4.54 -17.66
N LEU A 227 0.86 3.27 -17.31
CA LEU A 227 0.63 2.16 -18.22
C LEU A 227 -0.84 1.75 -18.33
N ILE A 228 -1.58 1.75 -17.19
CA ILE A 228 -2.94 1.24 -17.13
C ILE A 228 -3.95 2.36 -17.38
N ASP A 229 -3.84 3.48 -16.63
CA ASP A 229 -4.90 4.51 -16.67
C ASP A 229 -4.77 5.41 -17.88
N ILE A 230 -3.55 5.81 -18.24
CA ILE A 230 -3.29 6.68 -19.39
C ILE A 230 -3.02 5.84 -20.65
N GLY A 231 -2.02 4.96 -20.59
CA GLY A 231 -1.54 4.18 -21.73
C GLY A 231 -2.49 3.09 -22.18
N LYS A 232 -3.38 2.61 -21.30
CA LYS A 232 -4.34 1.52 -21.56
C LYS A 232 -3.65 0.26 -22.12
N ILE A 233 -2.45 -0.06 -21.60
CA ILE A 233 -1.64 -1.17 -22.09
C ILE A 233 -2.38 -2.52 -21.97
N HIS A 234 -2.31 -3.33 -23.02
CA HIS A 234 -2.96 -4.64 -23.05
C HIS A 234 -2.11 -5.68 -23.82
N ALA A 235 -2.53 -6.93 -23.75
CA ALA A 235 -1.85 -8.03 -24.40
C ALA A 235 -1.67 -7.81 -25.92
N GLY A 236 -0.49 -8.16 -26.42
CA GLY A 236 -0.11 -8.01 -27.82
C GLY A 236 0.45 -6.64 -28.20
N GLN A 237 0.43 -5.67 -27.29
CA GLN A 237 1.09 -4.37 -27.51
C GLN A 237 2.57 -4.43 -27.12
N THR A 238 3.36 -3.55 -27.74
CA THR A 238 4.79 -3.35 -27.43
C THR A 238 4.96 -2.06 -26.62
N ALA A 239 5.61 -2.17 -25.46
CA ALA A 239 5.96 -1.05 -24.60
C ALA A 239 7.48 -0.88 -24.52
N LEU A 240 7.98 0.33 -24.82
CA LEU A 240 9.36 0.74 -24.55
C LEU A 240 9.41 1.49 -23.23
N ILE A 241 10.20 0.98 -22.28
CA ILE A 241 10.35 1.56 -20.94
C ILE A 241 11.79 2.02 -20.74
N HIS A 242 11.99 3.34 -20.72
CA HIS A 242 13.28 3.92 -20.41
C HIS A 242 13.61 3.82 -18.93
N GLY A 243 14.91 3.81 -18.58
CA GLY A 243 15.33 3.73 -17.19
C GLY A 243 14.77 2.50 -16.46
N GLY A 244 14.67 1.36 -17.13
CA GLY A 244 14.02 0.14 -16.65
C GLY A 244 14.59 -0.43 -15.35
N SER A 245 15.82 -0.07 -14.99
CA SER A 245 16.44 -0.47 -13.72
C SER A 245 16.13 0.46 -12.54
N GLY A 246 15.48 1.60 -12.76
CA GLY A 246 15.11 2.56 -11.72
C GLY A 246 13.84 2.19 -10.96
N GLY A 247 13.43 3.04 -10.03
CA GLY A 247 12.23 2.82 -9.21
C GLY A 247 10.98 2.58 -10.03
N VAL A 248 10.55 3.54 -10.85
CA VAL A 248 9.34 3.44 -11.69
C VAL A 248 9.53 2.39 -12.79
N GLY A 249 10.68 2.39 -13.48
CA GLY A 249 10.93 1.48 -14.60
C GLY A 249 10.86 0.00 -14.20
N SER A 250 11.35 -0.36 -13.02
CA SER A 250 11.33 -1.75 -12.52
C SER A 250 9.91 -2.26 -12.27
N PHE A 251 9.00 -1.41 -11.80
CA PHE A 251 7.57 -1.74 -11.69
C PHE A 251 6.89 -1.74 -13.05
N ALA A 252 7.21 -0.78 -13.91
CA ALA A 252 6.61 -0.65 -15.23
C ALA A 252 6.83 -1.89 -16.09
N ILE A 253 8.06 -2.45 -16.12
CA ILE A 253 8.36 -3.70 -16.82
C ILE A 253 7.43 -4.81 -16.34
N GLN A 254 7.35 -5.03 -15.02
CA GLN A 254 6.58 -6.11 -14.44
C GLN A 254 5.06 -5.93 -14.65
N ILE A 255 4.56 -4.69 -14.54
CA ILE A 255 3.15 -4.37 -14.80
C ILE A 255 2.81 -4.63 -16.27
N ALA A 256 3.62 -4.16 -17.21
CA ALA A 256 3.42 -4.38 -18.65
C ALA A 256 3.43 -5.87 -18.98
N LYS A 257 4.37 -6.63 -18.43
CA LYS A 257 4.43 -8.10 -18.58
C LYS A 257 3.20 -8.79 -18.01
N ALA A 258 2.75 -8.38 -16.83
CA ALA A 258 1.54 -8.93 -16.20
C ALA A 258 0.27 -8.67 -17.04
N ARG A 259 0.29 -7.63 -17.91
CA ARG A 259 -0.76 -7.30 -18.89
C ARG A 259 -0.60 -8.01 -20.24
N GLY A 260 0.46 -8.82 -20.41
CA GLY A 260 0.71 -9.58 -21.65
C GLY A 260 1.36 -8.76 -22.77
N ALA A 261 1.96 -7.62 -22.45
CA ALA A 261 2.69 -6.81 -23.41
C ALA A 261 4.07 -7.41 -23.75
N HIS A 262 4.56 -7.10 -24.93
CA HIS A 262 5.98 -7.23 -25.29
C HIS A 262 6.72 -6.03 -24.70
N VAL A 263 7.76 -6.27 -23.91
CA VAL A 263 8.45 -5.21 -23.15
C VAL A 263 9.88 -5.07 -23.59
N ILE A 264 10.20 -3.88 -24.09
CA ILE A 264 11.54 -3.41 -24.39
C ILE A 264 11.94 -2.45 -23.26
N ALA A 265 13.14 -2.61 -22.72
CA ALA A 265 13.59 -1.73 -21.64
C ALA A 265 15.03 -1.28 -21.83
N THR A 266 15.32 -0.01 -21.45
CA THR A 266 16.67 0.54 -21.52
C THR A 266 17.27 0.67 -20.12
N ALA A 267 18.56 0.31 -19.96
CA ALA A 267 19.38 0.55 -18.80
C ALA A 267 20.87 0.58 -19.16
N SER A 268 21.74 0.94 -18.21
CA SER A 268 23.18 0.81 -18.38
C SER A 268 23.65 -0.64 -18.40
N THR A 269 24.88 -0.90 -18.86
CA THR A 269 25.50 -2.23 -18.93
C THR A 269 25.34 -3.04 -17.65
N ALA A 270 25.57 -2.43 -16.49
CA ALA A 270 25.52 -3.10 -15.19
C ALA A 270 24.11 -3.60 -14.79
N ASN A 271 23.08 -3.13 -15.48
CA ASN A 271 21.68 -3.42 -15.14
C ASN A 271 20.96 -4.30 -16.19
N GLN A 272 21.65 -4.78 -17.23
CA GLN A 272 21.02 -5.58 -18.28
C GLN A 272 20.39 -6.88 -17.77
N ASP A 273 21.07 -7.58 -16.86
CA ASP A 273 20.53 -8.79 -16.24
C ASP A 273 19.31 -8.54 -15.38
N LEU A 274 19.25 -7.37 -14.71
CA LEU A 274 18.06 -6.98 -13.95
C LEU A 274 16.85 -6.80 -14.86
N LEU A 275 17.00 -6.15 -16.01
CA LEU A 275 15.90 -5.97 -16.97
C LEU A 275 15.28 -7.32 -17.37
N LYS A 276 16.14 -8.31 -17.70
CA LYS A 276 15.71 -9.67 -18.03
C LYS A 276 15.00 -10.36 -16.88
N GLN A 277 15.54 -10.25 -15.65
CA GLN A 277 14.93 -10.81 -14.44
C GLN A 277 13.55 -10.20 -14.14
N LEU A 278 13.35 -8.92 -14.46
CA LEU A 278 12.06 -8.23 -14.33
C LEU A 278 11.06 -8.61 -15.42
N GLY A 279 11.52 -9.32 -16.47
CA GLY A 279 10.68 -9.81 -17.55
C GLY A 279 10.72 -8.99 -18.83
N ALA A 280 11.69 -8.09 -19.03
CA ALA A 280 11.88 -7.44 -20.32
C ALA A 280 12.23 -8.48 -21.39
N ASP A 281 11.52 -8.45 -22.53
CA ASP A 281 11.77 -9.32 -23.67
C ASP A 281 13.01 -8.86 -24.43
N VAL A 282 13.23 -7.54 -24.52
CA VAL A 282 14.41 -6.92 -25.09
C VAL A 282 15.03 -5.96 -24.05
N ALA A 283 16.32 -6.13 -23.82
CA ALA A 283 17.10 -5.29 -22.91
C ALA A 283 18.16 -4.53 -23.70
N ILE A 284 18.03 -3.20 -23.77
CA ILE A 284 18.90 -2.31 -24.54
C ILE A 284 19.89 -1.61 -23.60
N ASP A 285 21.17 -1.77 -23.86
CA ASP A 285 22.26 -1.06 -23.18
C ASP A 285 22.46 0.31 -23.83
N TYR A 286 21.86 1.36 -23.26
CA TYR A 286 21.94 2.72 -23.80
C TYR A 286 23.35 3.30 -23.81
N THR A 287 24.31 2.68 -23.12
CA THR A 287 25.73 3.11 -23.14
C THR A 287 26.48 2.61 -24.38
N LYS A 288 25.89 1.65 -25.12
CA LYS A 288 26.52 1.01 -26.28
C LYS A 288 25.67 1.09 -27.54
N GLN A 289 24.38 1.25 -27.37
CA GLN A 289 23.41 1.15 -28.47
C GLN A 289 22.39 2.29 -28.34
N LYS A 290 21.91 2.76 -29.47
CA LYS A 290 20.81 3.70 -29.53
C LYS A 290 19.51 2.92 -29.70
N PHE A 291 18.54 3.12 -28.84
CA PHE A 291 17.26 2.40 -28.87
C PHE A 291 16.49 2.64 -30.17
N GLU A 292 16.59 3.85 -30.75
CA GLU A 292 15.96 4.25 -31.99
C GLU A 292 16.57 3.60 -33.26
N GLU A 293 17.72 2.95 -33.16
CA GLU A 293 18.32 2.16 -34.21
C GLU A 293 17.94 0.66 -34.14
N ILE A 294 17.32 0.25 -33.03
CA ILE A 294 17.00 -1.14 -32.70
C ILE A 294 15.51 -1.41 -32.80
N GLU A 295 14.68 -0.50 -32.28
CA GLU A 295 13.25 -0.70 -32.15
C GLU A 295 12.46 0.45 -32.75
N HIS A 296 11.40 0.09 -33.48
CA HIS A 296 10.46 1.00 -34.11
C HIS A 296 9.01 0.50 -33.92
N ASP A 297 8.04 1.35 -34.23
CA ASP A 297 6.61 1.02 -34.23
C ASP A 297 6.07 0.50 -32.89
N VAL A 298 6.64 0.99 -31.75
CA VAL A 298 6.14 0.64 -30.44
C VAL A 298 4.77 1.29 -30.17
N ASP A 299 3.91 0.60 -29.43
CA ASP A 299 2.58 1.12 -29.08
C ASP A 299 2.66 2.21 -28.04
N LEU A 300 3.59 2.08 -27.09
CA LEU A 300 3.71 2.96 -25.93
C LEU A 300 5.16 3.14 -25.53
N VAL A 301 5.56 4.38 -25.25
CA VAL A 301 6.81 4.71 -24.55
C VAL A 301 6.48 5.26 -23.15
N LEU A 302 7.14 4.71 -22.13
CA LEU A 302 7.21 5.32 -20.81
C LEU A 302 8.60 5.92 -20.58
N ASP A 303 8.65 7.22 -20.39
CA ASP A 303 9.89 7.98 -20.22
C ASP A 303 10.02 8.61 -18.82
N PRO A 304 10.77 7.99 -17.89
CA PRO A 304 11.17 8.57 -16.61
C PRO A 304 12.55 9.26 -16.67
N VAL A 305 13.11 9.52 -17.86
CA VAL A 305 14.44 10.07 -18.08
C VAL A 305 14.39 11.52 -18.57
N GLY A 306 13.53 11.78 -19.57
CA GLY A 306 13.34 13.11 -20.15
C GLY A 306 14.46 13.56 -21.07
N ARG A 307 14.49 14.88 -21.35
CA ARG A 307 15.52 15.54 -22.16
C ARG A 307 15.67 14.87 -23.54
N ASP A 308 16.92 14.59 -23.94
CA ASP A 308 17.28 13.95 -25.21
C ASP A 308 16.63 12.56 -25.39
N THR A 309 16.44 11.80 -24.32
CA THR A 309 15.75 10.49 -24.39
C THR A 309 14.29 10.66 -24.85
N LEU A 310 13.58 11.64 -24.28
CA LEU A 310 12.22 11.94 -24.70
C LEU A 310 12.15 12.39 -26.14
N ALA A 311 13.04 13.32 -26.56
CA ALA A 311 13.08 13.83 -27.91
C ALA A 311 13.25 12.73 -28.97
N ARG A 312 14.16 11.77 -28.73
CA ARG A 312 14.38 10.63 -29.62
C ARG A 312 13.24 9.59 -29.57
N SER A 313 12.45 9.60 -28.52
CA SER A 313 11.36 8.62 -28.33
C SER A 313 10.18 8.86 -29.26
N TYR A 314 9.94 10.09 -29.72
CA TYR A 314 8.81 10.39 -30.59
C TYR A 314 8.89 9.58 -31.90
N GLY A 315 10.10 9.45 -32.49
CA GLY A 315 10.31 8.77 -33.76
C GLY A 315 10.20 7.25 -33.73
N VAL A 316 10.15 6.61 -32.55
CA VAL A 316 10.01 5.15 -32.45
C VAL A 316 8.58 4.69 -32.17
N VAL A 317 7.67 5.62 -31.87
CA VAL A 317 6.27 5.31 -31.61
C VAL A 317 5.50 5.20 -32.91
N LYS A 318 4.71 4.14 -33.07
CA LYS A 318 3.85 3.98 -34.24
C LYS A 318 2.76 5.05 -34.29
N LYS A 319 2.25 5.37 -35.50
CA LYS A 319 1.11 6.27 -35.66
C LYS A 319 -0.07 5.86 -34.78
N GLY A 320 -0.65 6.83 -34.06
CA GLY A 320 -1.71 6.63 -33.09
C GLY A 320 -1.26 6.02 -31.77
N GLY A 321 0.02 5.66 -31.62
CA GLY A 321 0.63 5.22 -30.38
C GLY A 321 0.77 6.36 -29.34
N MET A 322 1.53 6.14 -28.29
CA MET A 322 1.57 7.09 -27.16
C MET A 322 2.94 7.18 -26.50
N VAL A 323 3.35 8.42 -26.17
CA VAL A 323 4.48 8.71 -25.29
C VAL A 323 3.94 9.23 -23.96
N ILE A 324 4.42 8.67 -22.84
CA ILE A 324 4.11 9.13 -21.49
C ILE A 324 5.41 9.49 -20.79
N THR A 325 5.57 10.75 -20.40
CA THR A 325 6.72 11.17 -19.57
C THR A 325 6.27 11.54 -18.17
N ILE A 326 7.15 11.30 -17.17
CA ILE A 326 6.89 11.63 -15.77
C ILE A 326 7.84 12.69 -15.22
N VAL A 327 8.72 13.24 -16.07
CA VAL A 327 9.78 14.17 -15.66
C VAL A 327 9.83 15.43 -16.54
N SER A 328 9.04 15.46 -17.61
CA SER A 328 9.03 16.52 -18.61
C SER A 328 7.60 16.83 -19.08
N ARG A 329 7.49 17.72 -20.06
CA ARG A 329 6.27 17.90 -20.87
C ARG A 329 6.53 17.38 -22.26
N CYS A 330 5.53 16.73 -22.84
CA CYS A 330 5.57 16.36 -24.25
C CYS A 330 5.58 17.59 -25.15
N ASP A 331 6.31 17.54 -26.25
CA ASP A 331 6.32 18.59 -27.26
C ASP A 331 5.15 18.38 -28.23
N GLU A 332 4.24 19.36 -28.27
CA GLU A 332 3.04 19.32 -29.11
C GLU A 332 3.35 19.31 -30.62
N THR A 333 4.50 19.86 -31.04
CA THR A 333 4.94 19.84 -32.45
C THR A 333 5.35 18.44 -32.82
N GLU A 334 6.23 17.82 -32.05
CA GLU A 334 6.67 16.44 -32.24
C GLU A 334 5.50 15.46 -32.26
N LEU A 335 4.53 15.62 -31.32
CA LEU A 335 3.34 14.76 -31.28
C LEU A 335 2.54 14.83 -32.59
N LYS A 336 2.38 16.03 -33.17
CA LYS A 336 1.67 16.23 -34.43
C LYS A 336 2.44 15.69 -35.62
N GLU A 337 3.75 15.96 -35.70
CA GLU A 337 4.60 15.52 -36.80
C GLU A 337 4.66 13.98 -36.90
N HIS A 338 4.72 13.31 -35.75
CA HIS A 338 4.73 11.84 -35.69
C HIS A 338 3.33 11.19 -35.67
N GLU A 339 2.25 12.00 -35.65
CA GLU A 339 0.86 11.53 -35.57
C GLU A 339 0.61 10.60 -34.37
N ILE A 340 1.18 10.95 -33.20
CA ILE A 340 1.09 10.20 -31.94
C ILE A 340 0.42 11.00 -30.85
N ARG A 341 0.07 10.34 -29.75
CA ARG A 341 -0.46 10.97 -28.54
C ARG A 341 0.64 11.16 -27.51
N GLY A 342 0.48 12.16 -26.66
CA GLY A 342 1.40 12.42 -25.55
C GLY A 342 0.68 12.65 -24.25
N ALA A 343 1.32 12.29 -23.13
CA ALA A 343 0.88 12.66 -21.80
C ALA A 343 2.06 12.98 -20.90
N SER A 344 1.89 14.01 -20.06
CA SER A 344 2.83 14.31 -18.98
C SER A 344 2.15 13.97 -17.66
N LEU A 345 2.63 12.95 -16.98
CA LEU A 345 2.00 12.42 -15.77
C LEU A 345 2.65 13.02 -14.52
N SER A 346 1.83 13.64 -13.68
CA SER A 346 2.10 13.81 -12.26
C SER A 346 1.27 12.79 -11.51
N SER A 347 1.91 11.79 -10.93
CA SER A 347 1.21 10.71 -10.22
C SER A 347 0.58 11.21 -8.92
N HIS A 348 -0.47 10.51 -8.48
CA HIS A 348 -1.21 10.89 -7.29
C HIS A 348 -1.46 9.67 -6.38
N PRO A 349 -1.60 9.90 -5.06
CA PRO A 349 -1.98 8.85 -4.12
C PRO A 349 -3.35 8.26 -4.45
N ASN A 350 -3.48 6.93 -4.33
CA ASN A 350 -4.75 6.24 -4.53
C ASN A 350 -4.74 4.89 -3.80
N ALA A 351 -5.48 4.79 -2.69
CA ALA A 351 -5.56 3.58 -1.88
C ALA A 351 -6.20 2.40 -2.63
N ALA A 352 -7.15 2.66 -3.53
CA ALA A 352 -7.82 1.60 -4.29
C ALA A 352 -6.85 0.96 -5.31
N GLU A 353 -6.12 1.77 -6.07
CA GLU A 353 -5.08 1.28 -6.99
C GLU A 353 -3.97 0.56 -6.23
N LEU A 354 -3.54 1.11 -5.08
CA LEU A 354 -2.52 0.48 -4.25
C LEU A 354 -3.00 -0.88 -3.71
N THR A 355 -4.30 -1.02 -3.43
CA THR A 355 -4.90 -2.31 -3.07
C THR A 355 -4.86 -3.31 -4.24
N GLU A 356 -5.08 -2.88 -5.48
CA GLU A 356 -4.92 -3.75 -6.64
C GLU A 356 -3.45 -4.16 -6.86
N ILE A 357 -2.51 -3.22 -6.68
CA ILE A 357 -1.07 -3.52 -6.69
C ILE A 357 -0.71 -4.55 -5.60
N THR A 358 -1.29 -4.43 -4.38
CA THR A 358 -1.14 -5.44 -3.32
C THR A 358 -1.50 -6.83 -3.82
N LYS A 359 -2.62 -7.00 -4.52
CA LYS A 359 -3.06 -8.31 -5.04
C LYS A 359 -2.08 -8.90 -6.04
N VAL A 360 -1.51 -8.06 -6.90
CA VAL A 360 -0.54 -8.50 -7.92
C VAL A 360 0.80 -8.89 -7.28
N ILE A 361 1.21 -8.19 -6.22
CA ILE A 361 2.38 -8.54 -5.40
C ILE A 361 2.15 -9.86 -4.66
N GLU A 362 0.99 -10.03 -4.00
CA GLU A 362 0.63 -11.28 -3.30
C GLU A 362 0.57 -12.49 -4.25
N ALA A 363 0.18 -12.26 -5.50
CA ALA A 363 0.24 -13.28 -6.56
C ALA A 363 1.66 -13.57 -7.08
N GLY A 364 2.70 -12.89 -6.56
CA GLY A 364 4.10 -13.07 -6.94
C GLY A 364 4.47 -12.53 -8.32
N LYS A 365 3.57 -11.76 -8.96
CA LYS A 365 3.79 -11.22 -10.31
C LYS A 365 4.62 -9.93 -10.33
N ILE A 366 4.68 -9.23 -9.21
CA ILE A 366 5.47 -8.00 -9.03
C ILE A 366 6.30 -8.15 -7.76
N LYS A 367 7.58 -7.80 -7.87
CA LYS A 367 8.52 -7.76 -6.74
C LYS A 367 9.25 -6.41 -6.75
N PRO A 368 9.33 -5.73 -5.60
CA PRO A 368 10.13 -4.51 -5.50
C PRO A 368 11.63 -4.82 -5.61
N VAL A 369 12.37 -3.85 -6.14
CA VAL A 369 13.84 -3.89 -6.20
C VAL A 369 14.35 -2.86 -5.20
N VAL A 370 14.83 -3.31 -4.04
CA VAL A 370 15.48 -2.45 -3.04
C VAL A 370 16.98 -2.65 -3.14
N SER A 371 17.70 -1.59 -3.49
CA SER A 371 19.17 -1.65 -3.63
C SER A 371 19.91 -1.32 -2.36
N GLN A 372 19.28 -0.53 -1.49
CA GLN A 372 19.93 -0.07 -0.27
C GLN A 372 18.89 0.22 0.82
N VAL A 373 19.23 -0.16 2.04
CA VAL A 373 18.50 0.20 3.26
C VAL A 373 19.46 0.96 4.17
N LEU A 374 19.07 2.17 4.54
CA LEU A 374 19.86 3.07 5.40
C LEU A 374 19.05 3.38 6.68
N PRO A 375 19.68 3.69 7.79
CA PRO A 375 18.99 4.24 8.95
C PRO A 375 18.44 5.64 8.65
N LEU A 376 17.40 6.06 9.37
CA LEU A 376 16.81 7.40 9.22
C LEU A 376 17.86 8.53 9.34
N THR A 377 18.84 8.36 10.21
CA THR A 377 19.95 9.32 10.40
C THR A 377 20.82 9.56 9.16
N ASP A 378 20.77 8.64 8.19
CA ASP A 378 21.49 8.74 6.91
C ASP A 378 20.62 9.33 5.78
N ALA A 379 19.51 9.99 6.12
CA ALA A 379 18.58 10.55 5.13
C ALA A 379 19.27 11.55 4.17
N ALA A 380 20.17 12.37 4.66
CA ALA A 380 20.95 13.29 3.81
C ALA A 380 21.79 12.56 2.74
N LYS A 381 22.37 11.42 3.09
CA LYS A 381 23.10 10.55 2.16
C LYS A 381 22.17 9.92 1.13
N ALA A 382 21.00 9.46 1.59
CA ALA A 382 19.98 8.87 0.72
C ALA A 382 19.43 9.90 -0.28
N ASP A 383 19.15 11.13 0.17
CA ASP A 383 18.71 12.25 -0.65
C ASP A 383 19.75 12.63 -1.71
N ALA A 384 21.01 12.79 -1.31
CA ALA A 384 22.10 13.05 -2.23
C ALA A 384 22.25 11.96 -3.30
N GLN A 385 22.06 10.69 -2.94
CA GLN A 385 22.10 9.58 -3.89
C GLN A 385 20.89 9.60 -4.83
N ALA A 386 19.71 9.90 -4.34
CA ALA A 386 18.49 10.03 -5.17
C ALA A 386 18.64 11.16 -6.21
N ALA A 387 19.28 12.27 -5.84
CA ALA A 387 19.57 13.41 -6.72
C ALA A 387 20.47 13.04 -7.90
N THR A 388 21.24 11.95 -7.84
CA THR A 388 22.10 11.51 -8.98
C THR A 388 21.30 10.93 -10.14
N HIS A 389 20.05 10.51 -9.94
CA HIS A 389 19.20 9.77 -10.91
C HIS A 389 19.82 8.45 -11.40
N HIS A 390 20.80 7.88 -10.70
CA HIS A 390 21.48 6.62 -11.03
C HIS A 390 21.22 5.50 -10.01
N THR A 391 20.08 5.56 -9.32
CA THR A 391 19.70 4.53 -8.36
C THR A 391 19.14 3.30 -9.07
N ARG A 392 19.65 2.11 -8.72
CA ARG A 392 19.07 0.83 -9.11
C ARG A 392 17.88 0.53 -8.19
N GLY A 393 16.66 0.38 -8.72
CA GLY A 393 15.46 0.21 -7.88
C GLY A 393 15.23 1.38 -6.94
N LYS A 394 15.03 1.06 -5.65
CA LYS A 394 14.70 2.03 -4.60
C LYS A 394 15.72 2.02 -3.47
N ILE A 395 15.91 3.16 -2.85
CA ILE A 395 16.56 3.34 -1.55
C ILE A 395 15.48 3.42 -0.50
N VAL A 396 15.68 2.82 0.67
CA VAL A 396 14.73 2.82 1.78
C VAL A 396 15.42 3.26 3.06
N LEU A 397 14.78 4.15 3.80
CA LEU A 397 15.16 4.51 5.17
C LEU A 397 14.44 3.59 6.15
N LYS A 398 15.20 2.84 6.94
CA LYS A 398 14.68 2.09 8.09
C LYS A 398 14.55 3.04 9.28
N ILE A 399 13.37 3.15 9.86
CA ILE A 399 13.05 4.09 10.93
C ILE A 399 12.88 3.37 12.26
N ALA A 400 12.21 2.22 12.24
CA ALA A 400 12.02 1.40 13.43
C ALA A 400 12.17 -0.10 13.11
N ASP A 401 12.27 -0.92 14.16
CA ASP A 401 12.21 -2.36 14.00
C ASP A 401 10.79 -2.82 13.67
N GLU A 402 10.71 -3.89 12.87
CA GLU A 402 9.43 -4.51 12.55
C GLU A 402 8.77 -5.04 13.82
N PRO A 403 7.42 -4.97 13.92
CA PRO A 403 6.70 -5.57 15.03
C PRO A 403 7.05 -7.07 15.12
N LYS A 404 7.33 -7.53 16.34
CA LYS A 404 7.43 -8.97 16.59
C LYS A 404 6.05 -9.55 16.37
N GLY A 405 5.93 -10.50 15.44
CA GLY A 405 4.70 -11.19 15.10
C GLY A 405 4.12 -11.99 16.28
#